data_c4395a3285afc0f7a08f1b67f90bc398
#
_entry.id   c4395a3285afc0f7a08f1b67f90bc398
#
_cell.length_a   1.000
_cell.length_b   1.000
_cell.length_c   1.000
_cell.angle_alpha   90.00
_cell.angle_beta   90.00
_cell.angle_gamma   90.00
#
_symmetry.space_group_name_H-M   'P 1'
#
loop_
_entity.id
_entity.type
_entity.pdbx_description
1 polymer ?
#
loop_
_entity_poly.entity_id
_entity_poly.type
_entity_poly.pdbx_seq_one_letter_code
_entity_poly.pdbx_strand_id
1 'polypeptide(L)'
;PFGNVVRLVVRGADEDRVAAWAGTLAERLRVEAGKEGAGAGLRVLGPAPAPIPRLRERFRHHLQVHGPDGLALRALVSRATAGLKTPDGIAWIVDVDPVEML
;
A
#
# COMPACT_ATOMS: atom_id res chain seq x y z
N PRO A 1 -11.42 -1.46 -16.35
CA PRO A 1 -12.72 -1.10 -15.79
C PRO A 1 -13.25 -2.13 -14.82
N PHE A 2 -12.51 -3.19 -14.64
CA PHE A 2 -13.03 -4.35 -13.93
C PHE A 2 -12.43 -4.53 -12.55
N GLY A 3 -11.73 -3.52 -12.06
CA GLY A 3 -11.16 -3.55 -10.74
C GLY A 3 -10.69 -2.18 -10.32
N ASN A 4 -10.43 -2.07 -9.04
CA ASN A 4 -9.92 -0.85 -8.45
C ASN A 4 -8.58 -1.12 -7.84
N VAL A 5 -7.72 -0.12 -7.80
CA VAL A 5 -6.38 -0.21 -7.26
C VAL A 5 -6.14 0.94 -6.29
N VAL A 6 -5.59 0.61 -5.14
CA VAL A 6 -5.03 1.60 -4.22
C VAL A 6 -3.56 1.28 -4.09
N ARG A 7 -2.72 2.28 -4.27
CA ARG A 7 -1.27 2.14 -4.16
C ARG A 7 -0.78 2.87 -2.92
N LEU A 8 0.11 2.24 -2.19
CA LEU A 8 0.80 2.88 -1.09
C LEU A 8 2.27 3.04 -1.49
N VAL A 9 2.81 4.24 -1.31
CA VAL A 9 4.21 4.54 -1.61
C VAL A 9 4.89 4.94 -0.31
N VAL A 10 5.98 4.25 0.00
CA VAL A 10 6.79 4.48 1.21
C VAL A 10 8.12 5.05 0.77
N ARG A 11 8.58 6.10 1.42
CA ARG A 11 9.85 6.75 1.07
C ARG A 11 10.64 7.13 2.31
N GLY A 12 11.95 7.21 2.13
CA GLY A 12 12.87 7.61 3.18
C GLY A 12 14.31 7.58 2.70
N ALA A 13 15.21 8.06 3.55
CA ALA A 13 16.63 8.14 3.21
C ALA A 13 17.36 6.80 3.35
N ASP A 14 16.81 5.86 4.08
CA ASP A 14 17.42 4.56 4.35
C ASP A 14 16.56 3.47 3.71
N GLU A 15 17.12 2.81 2.69
CA GLU A 15 16.35 1.82 1.92
C GLU A 15 15.88 0.64 2.77
N ASP A 16 16.71 0.16 3.67
CA ASP A 16 16.31 -0.98 4.50
C ASP A 16 15.12 -0.64 5.39
N ARG A 17 15.11 0.57 5.92
CA ARG A 17 13.99 1.03 6.74
C ARG A 17 12.72 1.25 5.90
N VAL A 18 12.89 1.76 4.68
CA VAL A 18 11.77 1.93 3.74
C VAL A 18 11.17 0.56 3.41
N ALA A 19 12.02 -0.39 3.06
CA ALA A 19 11.58 -1.75 2.73
C ALA A 19 10.88 -2.41 3.92
N ALA A 20 11.43 -2.23 5.11
CA ALA A 20 10.85 -2.81 6.34
C ALA A 20 9.46 -2.24 6.62
N TRP A 21 9.29 -0.94 6.49
CA TRP A 21 7.98 -0.32 6.72
C TRP A 21 6.97 -0.71 5.66
N ALA A 22 7.40 -0.76 4.40
CA ALA A 22 6.54 -1.24 3.32
C ALA A 22 6.10 -2.69 3.58
N GLY A 23 7.00 -3.52 4.10
CA GLY A 23 6.68 -4.89 4.50
C GLY A 23 5.65 -4.95 5.62
N THR A 24 5.77 -4.07 6.62
CA THR A 24 4.81 -3.97 7.70
C THR A 24 3.42 -3.61 7.17
N LEU A 25 3.35 -2.62 6.29
CA LEU A 25 2.07 -2.23 5.68
C LEU A 25 1.46 -3.37 4.88
N ALA A 26 2.28 -4.06 4.08
CA ALA A 26 1.81 -5.19 3.28
C ALA A 26 1.25 -6.31 4.17
N GLU A 27 1.95 -6.63 5.25
CA GLU A 27 1.51 -7.65 6.19
C GLU A 27 0.16 -7.31 6.81
N ARG A 28 0.01 -6.05 7.25
CA ARG A 28 -1.24 -5.60 7.85
C ARG A 28 -2.38 -5.66 6.83
N LEU A 29 -2.11 -5.28 5.59
CA LEU A 29 -3.12 -5.35 4.55
C LEU A 29 -3.53 -6.78 4.24
N ARG A 30 -2.57 -7.70 4.21
CA ARG A 30 -2.87 -9.12 3.97
C ARG A 30 -3.70 -9.72 5.09
N VAL A 31 -3.41 -9.36 6.32
CA VAL A 31 -4.20 -9.83 7.46
C VAL A 31 -5.64 -9.34 7.36
N GLU A 32 -5.83 -8.05 7.08
CA GLU A 32 -7.18 -7.49 6.95
C GLU A 32 -7.92 -8.07 5.74
N ALA A 33 -7.22 -8.22 4.61
CA ALA A 33 -7.83 -8.81 3.42
C ALA A 33 -8.25 -10.26 3.67
N GLY A 34 -7.46 -11.00 4.43
CA GLY A 34 -7.78 -12.37 4.78
C GLY A 34 -9.06 -12.52 5.57
N LYS A 35 -9.43 -11.51 6.36
CA LYS A 35 -10.68 -11.53 7.12
C LYS A 35 -11.91 -11.46 6.23
N GLU A 36 -11.76 -10.92 5.02
CA GLU A 36 -12.88 -10.80 4.07
C GLU A 36 -13.14 -12.09 3.31
N GLY A 37 -12.19 -13.02 3.33
CA GLY A 37 -12.31 -14.30 2.65
C GLY A 37 -11.89 -14.25 1.18
N ALA A 38 -11.63 -15.43 0.62
CA ALA A 38 -11.13 -15.56 -0.75
C ALA A 38 -12.10 -15.02 -1.80
N GLY A 39 -13.41 -15.10 -1.53
CA GLY A 39 -14.41 -14.64 -2.47
C GLY A 39 -14.50 -13.13 -2.63
N ALA A 40 -13.84 -12.36 -1.76
CA ALA A 40 -13.88 -10.91 -1.84
C ALA A 40 -13.04 -10.36 -2.99
N GLY A 41 -12.15 -11.16 -3.56
CA GLY A 41 -11.34 -10.75 -4.70
C GLY A 41 -10.27 -9.72 -4.38
N LEU A 42 -9.87 -9.63 -3.12
CA LEU A 42 -8.84 -8.69 -2.69
C LEU A 42 -7.46 -9.30 -2.89
N ARG A 43 -6.53 -8.50 -3.43
CA ARG A 43 -5.16 -8.94 -3.67
C ARG A 43 -4.20 -7.85 -3.21
N VAL A 44 -3.17 -8.26 -2.48
CA VAL A 44 -2.10 -7.36 -2.05
C VAL A 44 -0.84 -7.75 -2.81
N LEU A 45 -0.28 -6.81 -3.57
CA LEU A 45 0.92 -7.02 -4.39
C LEU A 45 2.06 -6.17 -3.87
N GLY A 46 3.24 -6.78 -3.78
CA GLY A 46 4.42 -6.13 -3.26
C GLY A 46 4.64 -6.47 -1.78
N PRO A 47 5.53 -5.76 -1.09
CA PRO A 47 6.18 -4.53 -1.57
C PRO A 47 7.32 -4.79 -2.55
N ALA A 48 7.64 -3.76 -3.32
CA ALA A 48 8.73 -3.80 -4.28
C ALA A 48 9.29 -2.38 -4.44
N PRO A 49 10.54 -2.23 -4.89
CA PRO A 49 11.03 -0.90 -5.26
C PRO A 49 10.13 -0.28 -6.31
N ALA A 50 9.86 1.01 -6.18
CA ALA A 50 9.06 1.74 -7.15
C ALA A 50 9.79 1.78 -8.50
N PRO A 51 9.08 2.05 -9.64
CA PRO A 51 9.73 2.13 -10.94
C PRO A 51 10.89 3.12 -11.00
N ILE A 52 10.82 4.20 -10.22
CA ILE A 52 11.97 5.06 -9.95
C ILE A 52 12.26 4.91 -8.45
N PRO A 53 13.12 3.93 -8.08
CA PRO A 53 13.26 3.54 -6.68
C PRO A 53 13.97 4.57 -5.83
N ARG A 54 14.74 5.48 -6.46
CA ARG A 54 15.44 6.53 -5.75
C ARG A 54 15.23 7.86 -6.45
N LEU A 55 14.74 8.85 -5.72
CA LEU A 55 14.50 10.18 -6.23
C LEU A 55 14.94 11.19 -5.17
N ARG A 56 15.86 12.10 -5.54
CA ARG A 56 16.36 13.16 -4.66
C ARG A 56 16.90 12.61 -3.34
N GLU A 57 17.75 11.58 -3.43
CA GLU A 57 18.36 10.93 -2.26
C GLU A 57 17.34 10.21 -1.37
N ARG A 58 16.16 9.89 -1.90
CA ARG A 58 15.14 9.15 -1.18
C ARG A 58 14.85 7.85 -1.90
N PHE A 59 14.79 6.77 -1.13
CA PHE A 59 14.37 5.47 -1.64
C PHE A 59 12.85 5.37 -1.56
N ARG A 60 12.26 4.68 -2.53
CA ARG A 60 10.82 4.52 -2.64
C ARG A 60 10.48 3.07 -2.90
N HIS A 61 9.57 2.56 -2.08
CA HIS A 61 8.98 1.23 -2.29
C HIS A 61 7.48 1.40 -2.36
N HIS A 62 6.82 0.52 -3.09
CA HIS A 62 5.38 0.61 -3.23
C HIS A 62 4.74 -0.75 -3.04
N LEU A 63 3.47 -0.72 -2.74
CA LEU A 63 2.60 -1.88 -2.74
C LEU A 63 1.24 -1.48 -3.28
N GLN A 64 0.48 -2.47 -3.75
CA GLN A 64 -0.82 -2.24 -4.35
C GLN A 64 -1.84 -3.16 -3.72
N VAL A 65 -3.06 -2.66 -3.59
CA VAL A 65 -4.21 -3.47 -3.19
C VAL A 65 -5.21 -3.39 -4.31
N HIS A 66 -5.64 -4.54 -4.81
CA HIS A 66 -6.60 -4.66 -5.89
C HIS A 66 -7.87 -5.30 -5.38
N GLY A 67 -9.00 -4.85 -5.90
CA GLY A 67 -10.30 -5.44 -5.56
C GLY A 67 -11.41 -4.88 -6.45
N PRO A 68 -12.58 -5.50 -6.38
CA PRO A 68 -13.71 -5.11 -7.25
C PRO A 68 -14.44 -3.85 -6.80
N ASP A 69 -14.26 -3.41 -5.55
CA ASP A 69 -15.02 -2.30 -4.98
C ASP A 69 -14.08 -1.29 -4.34
N GLY A 70 -14.08 -0.06 -4.88
CA GLY A 70 -13.18 1.00 -4.40
C GLY A 70 -13.47 1.43 -2.97
N LEU A 71 -14.73 1.47 -2.55
CA LEU A 71 -15.06 1.82 -1.18
C LEU A 71 -14.55 0.75 -0.21
N ALA A 72 -14.70 -0.51 -0.58
CA ALA A 72 -14.20 -1.61 0.24
C ALA A 72 -12.68 -1.56 0.35
N LEU A 73 -11.98 -1.21 -0.74
CA LEU A 73 -10.53 -1.06 -0.71
C LEU A 73 -10.09 0.05 0.23
N ARG A 74 -10.75 1.20 0.18
CA ARG A 74 -10.42 2.31 1.07
C ARG A 74 -10.67 1.95 2.52
N ALA A 75 -11.77 1.27 2.80
CA ALA A 75 -12.07 0.82 4.15
C ALA A 75 -11.02 -0.19 4.64
N LEU A 76 -10.59 -1.09 3.76
CA LEU A 76 -9.54 -2.05 4.08
C LEU A 76 -8.24 -1.34 4.46
N VAL A 77 -7.80 -0.38 3.65
CA VAL A 77 -6.57 0.37 3.92
C VAL A 77 -6.69 1.12 5.24
N SER A 78 -7.83 1.75 5.49
CA SER A 78 -8.07 2.47 6.73
C SER A 78 -7.96 1.53 7.95
N ARG A 79 -8.58 0.36 7.89
CA ARG A 79 -8.52 -0.61 9.00
C ARG A 79 -7.10 -1.13 9.20
N ALA A 80 -6.42 -1.44 8.10
CA ALA A 80 -5.08 -2.04 8.16
C ALA A 80 -4.05 -1.07 8.73
N THR A 81 -4.24 0.23 8.50
CA THR A 81 -3.29 1.25 8.94
C THR A 81 -3.69 1.94 10.24
N ALA A 82 -4.86 1.64 10.77
CA ALA A 82 -5.34 2.24 12.02
C ALA A 82 -4.37 1.93 13.16
N GLY A 83 -4.02 2.94 13.92
CA GLY A 83 -3.14 2.79 15.07
C GLY A 83 -1.68 2.57 14.75
N LEU A 84 -1.30 2.53 13.49
CA LEU A 84 0.11 2.40 13.13
C LEU A 84 0.84 3.71 13.36
N LYS A 85 2.00 3.59 14.00
CA LYS A 85 2.87 4.74 14.24
C LYS A 85 4.03 4.66 13.24
N THR A 86 4.05 5.61 12.32
CA THR A 86 5.11 5.68 11.31
C THR A 86 6.45 5.97 11.97
N PRO A 87 7.50 5.22 11.66
CA PRO A 87 8.84 5.49 12.22
C PRO A 87 9.37 6.84 11.73
N ASP A 88 10.23 7.45 12.55
CA ASP A 88 10.91 8.68 12.16
C ASP A 88 11.71 8.46 10.88
N GLY A 89 11.70 9.45 10.01
CA GLY A 89 12.46 9.39 8.76
C GLY A 89 11.74 8.64 7.63
N ILE A 90 10.56 8.09 7.92
CA ILE A 90 9.73 7.39 6.92
C ILE A 90 8.50 8.23 6.65
N ALA A 91 8.15 8.36 5.37
CA ALA A 91 6.89 8.97 4.95
C ALA A 91 6.18 8.00 4.02
N TRP A 92 4.86 8.02 4.03
CA TRP A 92 4.10 7.20 3.10
C TRP A 92 2.78 7.86 2.76
N ILE A 93 2.31 7.57 1.56
CA ILE A 93 1.06 8.13 1.05
C ILE A 93 0.20 7.00 0.49
N VAL A 94 -1.10 7.27 0.44
CA VAL A 94 -2.08 6.40 -0.20
C VAL A 94 -2.53 7.11 -1.47
N ASP A 95 -2.41 6.40 -2.60
CA ASP A 95 -2.70 6.93 -3.91
C ASP A 95 -3.79 6.08 -4.54
N VAL A 96 -4.95 6.69 -4.78
CA VAL A 96 -6.08 6.01 -5.42
C VAL A 96 -5.86 6.03 -6.92
N ASP A 97 -6.21 4.93 -7.59
CA ASP A 97 -6.08 4.82 -9.03
C ASP A 97 -6.80 5.97 -9.72
N PRO A 98 -6.06 6.83 -10.45
CA PRO A 98 -6.68 7.97 -11.13
C PRO A 98 -7.69 7.58 -12.19
N VAL A 99 -7.65 6.36 -12.69
CA VAL A 99 -8.64 5.89 -13.67
C VAL A 99 -10.06 5.98 -13.13
N GLU A 100 -10.22 5.82 -11.83
CA GLU A 100 -11.53 5.93 -11.20
C GLU A 100 -12.09 7.34 -11.24
N MET A 101 -11.27 8.31 -11.54
CA MET A 101 -11.68 9.70 -11.57
C MET A 101 -12.17 10.14 -12.96
N LEU A 102 -12.09 9.25 -13.91
CA LEU A 102 -12.58 9.48 -15.27
C LEU A 102 -14.03 9.00 -15.43
#